data_b70ecd8f9fec2acb0a6c258bc1ccdfd7
#
_entry.id   b70ecd8f9fec2acb0a6c258bc1ccdfd7
#
_cell.length_a   1.000
_cell.length_b   1.000
_cell.length_c   1.000
_cell.angle_alpha   90.00
_cell.angle_beta   90.00
_cell.angle_gamma   90.00
#
_symmetry.space_group_name_H-M   'P 1'
#
loop_
_entity.id
_entity.type
_entity.pdbx_description
1 polymer ?
#
loop_
_entity_poly.entity_id
_entity_poly.type
_entity_poly.pdbx_seq_one_letter_code
_entity_poly.pdbx_strand_id
1 'polypeptide(L)'
;MNTTAQASVATAPLASVRDLSVRFHTARGDALAVNKVSFDVQPGEVLGLIGESGCGKSVTMRALMKLLPPERTTITGAVQVDDRDVLAMDEAALGAYRGGTTAMVFQDPALALDPVYTIGQQIGEAVRRHTRCSRAEARDRAQALLEQVKVPSARSRLGNYPHEMSGGMRQRAMIALALSCNPKLVLADEP
;
A
#
# COMPACT_ATOMS: atom_id res chain seq x y z
N MET A 1 4.45 49.44 -11.71
CA MET A 1 4.22 48.05 -12.09
C MET A 1 4.53 47.19 -10.85
N ASN A 2 3.50 46.85 -10.08
CA ASN A 2 3.65 46.00 -8.87
C ASN A 2 3.54 44.56 -9.30
N THR A 3 4.64 43.84 -9.29
CA THR A 3 4.65 42.38 -9.44
C THR A 3 4.33 41.76 -8.09
N THR A 4 3.08 41.37 -7.89
CA THR A 4 2.66 40.61 -6.71
C THR A 4 3.21 39.21 -6.87
N ALA A 5 4.28 38.88 -6.16
CA ALA A 5 4.75 37.52 -6.01
C ALA A 5 3.64 36.70 -5.30
N GLN A 6 2.98 35.84 -6.02
CA GLN A 6 2.10 34.82 -5.42
C GLN A 6 2.98 33.89 -4.58
N ALA A 7 2.90 34.03 -3.28
CA ALA A 7 3.44 33.04 -2.36
C ALA A 7 2.72 31.71 -2.62
N SER A 8 3.42 30.74 -3.20
CA SER A 8 2.98 29.36 -3.28
C SER A 8 2.74 28.87 -1.85
N VAL A 9 1.48 28.64 -1.50
CA VAL A 9 1.14 27.96 -0.25
C VAL A 9 1.71 26.54 -0.39
N ALA A 10 2.81 26.27 0.28
CA ALA A 10 3.39 24.93 0.32
C ALA A 10 2.35 24.02 1.02
N THR A 11 1.62 23.24 0.23
CA THR A 11 0.73 22.19 0.76
C THR A 11 1.58 21.20 1.53
N ALA A 12 1.12 20.79 2.71
CA ALA A 12 1.80 19.75 3.48
C ALA A 12 1.90 18.46 2.64
N PRO A 13 3.04 17.75 2.66
CA PRO A 13 3.19 16.51 1.91
C PRO A 13 2.22 15.45 2.42
N LEU A 14 1.69 14.62 1.50
CA LEU A 14 0.86 13.48 1.85
C LEU A 14 1.65 12.44 2.65
N ALA A 15 2.90 12.21 2.27
CA ALA A 15 3.82 11.36 3.02
C ALA A 15 5.17 12.09 3.20
N SER A 16 5.74 11.98 4.39
CA SER A 16 7.03 12.56 4.75
C SER A 16 7.87 11.53 5.49
N VAL A 17 9.03 11.23 4.96
CA VAL A 17 10.00 10.31 5.54
C VAL A 17 11.27 11.08 5.89
N ARG A 18 11.78 10.94 7.11
CA ARG A 18 12.98 11.64 7.61
C ARG A 18 13.94 10.68 8.28
N ASP A 19 15.15 10.61 7.77
CA ASP A 19 16.27 9.82 8.29
C ASP A 19 15.90 8.38 8.59
N LEU A 20 14.97 7.80 7.78
CA LEU A 20 14.51 6.44 7.97
C LEU A 20 15.68 5.47 7.85
N SER A 21 15.90 4.70 8.90
CA SER A 21 16.86 3.60 8.90
C SER A 21 16.19 2.33 9.38
N VAL A 22 16.48 1.22 8.71
CA VAL A 22 15.94 -0.11 9.03
C VAL A 22 17.08 -1.09 9.20
N ARG A 23 17.14 -1.71 10.37
CA ARG A 23 18.15 -2.70 10.74
C ARG A 23 17.46 -4.01 11.08
N PHE A 24 17.89 -5.10 10.46
CA PHE A 24 17.46 -6.46 10.81
C PHE A 24 18.43 -7.11 11.77
N HIS A 25 17.91 -7.74 12.81
CA HIS A 25 18.67 -8.55 13.75
C HIS A 25 18.65 -10.01 13.30
N THR A 26 19.79 -10.54 12.93
CA THR A 26 19.94 -11.92 12.45
C THR A 26 20.89 -12.72 13.34
N ALA A 27 20.84 -14.05 13.27
CA ALA A 27 21.78 -14.91 14.01
C ALA A 27 23.25 -14.70 13.61
N ARG A 28 23.52 -14.08 12.45
CA ARG A 28 24.86 -13.78 11.93
C ARG A 28 25.30 -12.34 12.22
N GLY A 29 24.49 -11.57 12.93
CA GLY A 29 24.71 -10.17 13.24
C GLY A 29 23.67 -9.24 12.61
N ASP A 30 23.81 -7.95 12.83
CA ASP A 30 22.90 -6.93 12.34
C ASP A 30 23.16 -6.58 10.88
N ALA A 31 22.08 -6.47 10.09
CA ALA A 31 22.11 -6.03 8.70
C ALA A 31 21.35 -4.71 8.54
N LEU A 32 22.05 -3.65 8.12
CA LEU A 32 21.45 -2.36 7.82
C LEU A 32 20.87 -2.38 6.39
N ALA A 33 19.55 -2.44 6.28
CA ALA A 33 18.86 -2.55 4.98
C ALA A 33 18.45 -1.18 4.40
N VAL A 34 18.18 -0.20 5.25
CA VAL A 34 17.89 1.19 4.86
C VAL A 34 18.70 2.10 5.77
N ASN A 35 19.34 3.12 5.21
CA ASN A 35 20.23 4.01 5.93
C ASN A 35 19.91 5.48 5.67
N LYS A 36 19.27 6.15 6.64
CA LYS A 36 18.96 7.60 6.66
C LYS A 36 18.31 8.12 5.38
N VAL A 37 17.28 7.43 4.90
CA VAL A 37 16.53 7.84 3.71
C VAL A 37 15.51 8.90 4.08
N SER A 38 15.46 9.99 3.30
CA SER A 38 14.51 11.09 3.48
C SER A 38 13.90 11.47 2.14
N PHE A 39 12.58 11.61 2.09
CA PHE A 39 11.81 12.09 0.93
C PHE A 39 10.42 12.54 1.33
N ASP A 40 9.79 13.32 0.45
CA ASP A 40 8.39 13.72 0.56
C ASP A 40 7.62 13.24 -0.67
N VAL A 41 6.31 13.01 -0.50
CA VAL A 41 5.37 12.73 -1.58
C VAL A 41 4.20 13.72 -1.43
N GLN A 42 3.97 14.52 -2.47
CA GLN A 42 2.87 15.48 -2.49
C GLN A 42 1.55 14.81 -2.88
N PRO A 43 0.38 15.36 -2.52
CA PRO A 43 -0.89 14.89 -3.06
C PRO A 43 -0.89 14.90 -4.60
N GLY A 44 -1.25 13.75 -5.21
CA GLY A 44 -1.29 13.58 -6.67
C GLY A 44 0.08 13.38 -7.33
N GLU A 45 1.16 13.31 -6.55
CA GLU A 45 2.51 13.03 -7.06
C GLU A 45 2.73 11.53 -7.25
N VAL A 46 3.58 11.20 -8.23
CA VAL A 46 4.16 9.86 -8.42
C VAL A 46 5.66 9.95 -8.18
N LEU A 47 6.12 9.34 -7.08
CA LEU A 47 7.53 9.26 -6.73
C LEU A 47 8.10 7.89 -7.11
N GLY A 48 9.12 7.84 -7.95
CA GLY A 48 9.85 6.62 -8.31
C GLY A 48 11.04 6.37 -7.39
N LEU A 49 11.04 5.21 -6.69
CA LEU A 49 12.20 4.73 -5.95
C LEU A 49 13.06 3.86 -6.87
N ILE A 50 14.21 4.38 -7.29
CA ILE A 50 15.10 3.69 -8.23
C ILE A 50 16.34 3.18 -7.48
N GLY A 51 16.81 2.00 -7.84
CA GLY A 51 18.02 1.39 -7.28
C GLY A 51 18.14 -0.08 -7.65
N GLU A 52 19.30 -0.67 -7.42
CA GLU A 52 19.58 -2.08 -7.69
C GLU A 52 18.72 -3.03 -6.84
N SER A 53 18.68 -4.30 -7.23
CA SER A 53 18.02 -5.33 -6.41
C SER A 53 18.72 -5.42 -5.05
N GLY A 54 17.91 -5.49 -3.97
CA GLY A 54 18.45 -5.56 -2.59
C GLY A 54 18.86 -4.22 -1.97
N CYS A 55 18.75 -3.08 -2.66
CA CYS A 55 19.12 -1.77 -2.09
C CYS A 55 18.11 -1.19 -1.06
N GLY A 56 17.09 -1.95 -0.67
CA GLY A 56 16.16 -1.55 0.40
C GLY A 56 14.83 -0.94 -0.05
N LYS A 57 14.49 -0.87 -1.35
CA LYS A 57 13.21 -0.30 -1.86
C LYS A 57 11.99 -0.93 -1.20
N SER A 58 11.85 -2.26 -1.30
CA SER A 58 10.73 -3.00 -0.69
C SER A 58 10.72 -2.90 0.83
N VAL A 59 11.90 -2.85 1.46
CA VAL A 59 12.02 -2.66 2.92
C VAL A 59 11.51 -1.29 3.32
N THR A 60 11.85 -0.25 2.57
CA THR A 60 11.35 1.12 2.79
C THR A 60 9.83 1.15 2.71
N MET A 61 9.22 0.60 1.65
CA MET A 61 7.76 0.55 1.50
C MET A 61 7.08 -0.25 2.63
N ARG A 62 7.65 -1.39 3.03
CA ARG A 62 7.14 -2.18 4.17
C ARG A 62 7.28 -1.44 5.50
N ALA A 63 8.31 -0.60 5.67
CA ALA A 63 8.44 0.25 6.85
C ALA A 63 7.33 1.31 6.90
N LEU A 64 6.97 1.94 5.76
CA LEU A 64 5.85 2.87 5.64
C LEU A 64 4.50 2.22 5.99
N MET A 65 4.36 0.92 5.78
CA MET A 65 3.17 0.14 6.16
C MET A 65 3.28 -0.47 7.56
N LYS A 66 4.42 -0.30 8.26
CA LYS A 66 4.73 -0.97 9.53
C LYS A 66 4.50 -2.49 9.45
N LEU A 67 4.95 -3.11 8.32
CA LEU A 67 4.80 -4.55 8.03
C LEU A 67 6.06 -5.36 8.41
N LEU A 68 7.11 -4.71 8.90
CA LEU A 68 8.32 -5.39 9.31
C LEU A 68 8.14 -6.01 10.71
N PRO A 69 8.66 -7.24 10.96
CA PRO A 69 8.50 -7.92 12.25
C PRO A 69 9.25 -7.18 13.35
N PRO A 70 8.56 -6.67 14.39
CA PRO A 70 9.18 -5.82 15.42
C PRO A 70 10.24 -6.56 16.24
N GLU A 71 10.11 -7.89 16.40
CA GLU A 71 11.06 -8.71 17.19
C GLU A 71 12.44 -8.85 16.51
N ARG A 72 12.50 -8.61 15.19
CA ARG A 72 13.70 -8.79 14.37
C ARG A 72 14.14 -7.53 13.67
N THR A 73 13.49 -6.39 13.94
CA THR A 73 13.75 -5.17 13.19
C THR A 73 13.76 -3.96 14.09
N THR A 74 14.80 -3.14 14.00
CA THR A 74 14.83 -1.80 14.57
C THR A 74 14.62 -0.80 13.46
N ILE A 75 13.59 0.05 13.60
CA ILE A 75 13.27 1.16 12.69
C ILE A 75 13.54 2.46 13.45
N THR A 76 14.31 3.37 12.85
CA THR A 76 14.58 4.70 13.40
C THR A 76 14.30 5.77 12.34
N GLY A 77 14.17 7.02 12.76
CA GLY A 77 13.73 8.14 11.93
C GLY A 77 12.26 8.45 12.14
N ALA A 78 11.65 9.15 11.21
CA ALA A 78 10.23 9.50 11.26
C ALA A 78 9.52 9.15 9.95
N VAL A 79 8.29 8.65 10.05
CA VAL A 79 7.41 8.34 8.92
C VAL A 79 6.05 8.93 9.22
N GLN A 80 5.68 9.98 8.50
CA GLN A 80 4.37 10.62 8.59
C GLN A 80 3.59 10.38 7.29
N VAL A 81 2.33 10.00 7.40
CA VAL A 81 1.40 9.86 6.28
C VAL A 81 0.05 10.43 6.69
N ASP A 82 -0.47 11.38 5.90
CA ASP A 82 -1.76 12.03 6.20
C ASP A 82 -1.77 12.61 7.63
N ASP A 83 -0.71 13.35 7.98
CA ASP A 83 -0.46 13.99 9.29
C ASP A 83 -0.39 13.04 10.49
N ARG A 84 -0.15 11.73 10.25
CA ARG A 84 -0.06 10.72 11.31
C ARG A 84 1.34 10.12 11.36
N ASP A 85 1.88 9.98 12.57
CA ASP A 85 3.13 9.22 12.80
C ASP A 85 2.85 7.71 12.72
N VAL A 86 3.28 7.10 11.61
CA VAL A 86 3.05 5.67 11.35
C VAL A 86 3.78 4.78 12.33
N LEU A 87 4.99 5.19 12.77
CA LEU A 87 5.79 4.37 13.69
C LEU A 87 5.18 4.32 15.10
N ALA A 88 4.45 5.36 15.49
CA ALA A 88 3.78 5.44 16.79
C ALA A 88 2.38 4.77 16.81
N MET A 89 1.81 4.38 15.65
CA MET A 89 0.48 3.75 15.60
C MET A 89 0.42 2.43 16.36
N ASP A 90 -0.65 2.21 17.11
CA ASP A 90 -1.04 0.92 17.65
C ASP A 90 -1.75 0.05 16.60
N GLU A 91 -2.08 -1.21 16.95
CA GLU A 91 -2.74 -2.14 16.02
C GLU A 91 -4.12 -1.66 15.55
N ALA A 92 -4.88 -0.94 16.38
CA ALA A 92 -6.19 -0.42 16.00
C ALA A 92 -6.06 0.70 14.96
N ALA A 93 -5.12 1.63 15.17
CA ALA A 93 -4.79 2.69 14.23
C ALA A 93 -4.22 2.13 12.92
N LEU A 94 -3.33 1.13 12.99
CA LEU A 94 -2.80 0.43 11.82
C LEU A 94 -3.89 -0.28 11.03
N GLY A 95 -4.90 -0.87 11.69
CA GLY A 95 -6.03 -1.49 11.02
C GLY A 95 -6.86 -0.50 10.18
N ALA A 96 -6.99 0.75 10.64
CA ALA A 96 -7.65 1.81 9.87
C ALA A 96 -6.73 2.43 8.81
N TYR A 97 -5.44 2.53 9.08
CA TYR A 97 -4.42 3.07 8.19
C TYR A 97 -4.19 2.18 6.96
N ARG A 98 -3.98 0.85 7.21
CA ARG A 98 -3.77 -0.14 6.15
C ARG A 98 -5.07 -0.40 5.40
N GLY A 99 -5.12 -0.05 4.13
CA GLY A 99 -6.29 -0.13 3.25
C GLY A 99 -7.10 1.17 3.22
N GLY A 100 -7.37 1.82 4.35
CA GLY A 100 -8.15 3.07 4.40
C GLY A 100 -7.36 4.32 3.97
N THR A 101 -6.12 4.46 4.43
CA THR A 101 -5.25 5.59 4.08
C THR A 101 -4.16 5.19 3.10
N THR A 102 -3.50 4.06 3.36
CA THR A 102 -2.38 3.58 2.56
C THR A 102 -2.63 2.14 2.14
N ALA A 103 -2.37 1.82 0.87
CA ALA A 103 -2.44 0.47 0.34
C ALA A 103 -1.11 0.07 -0.30
N MET A 104 -0.86 -1.23 -0.41
CA MET A 104 0.33 -1.77 -1.04
C MET A 104 -0.03 -2.77 -2.14
N VAL A 105 0.61 -2.60 -3.29
CA VAL A 105 0.64 -3.55 -4.40
C VAL A 105 1.96 -4.31 -4.29
N PHE A 106 1.89 -5.61 -4.03
CA PHE A 106 3.07 -6.47 -3.87
C PHE A 106 3.61 -6.93 -5.21
N GLN A 107 4.89 -7.26 -5.27
CA GLN A 107 5.53 -7.83 -6.46
C GLN A 107 4.89 -9.16 -6.89
N ASP A 108 4.58 -10.03 -5.92
CA ASP A 108 3.94 -11.32 -6.19
C ASP A 108 2.47 -11.31 -5.72
N PRO A 109 1.51 -11.47 -6.65
CA PRO A 109 0.10 -11.58 -6.29
C PRO A 109 -0.23 -12.72 -5.32
N ALA A 110 0.60 -13.78 -5.26
CA ALA A 110 0.41 -14.87 -4.32
C ALA A 110 0.61 -14.47 -2.86
N LEU A 111 1.31 -13.36 -2.60
CA LEU A 111 1.47 -12.80 -1.26
C LEU A 111 0.26 -11.97 -0.81
N ALA A 112 -0.55 -11.50 -1.76
CA ALA A 112 -1.67 -10.59 -1.48
C ALA A 112 -3.04 -11.30 -1.56
N LEU A 113 -3.17 -12.35 -2.37
CA LEU A 113 -4.42 -13.05 -2.59
C LEU A 113 -4.44 -14.38 -1.84
N ASP A 114 -5.41 -14.53 -0.94
CA ASP A 114 -5.63 -15.78 -0.21
C ASP A 114 -6.21 -16.85 -1.17
N PRO A 115 -5.57 -18.01 -1.31
CA PRO A 115 -6.00 -19.05 -2.26
C PRO A 115 -7.32 -19.74 -1.91
N VAL A 116 -7.79 -19.62 -0.65
CA VAL A 116 -9.02 -20.32 -0.18
C VAL A 116 -10.28 -19.45 -0.28
N TYR A 117 -10.15 -18.18 -0.65
CA TYR A 117 -11.28 -17.28 -0.87
C TYR A 117 -11.37 -16.83 -2.33
N THR A 118 -12.60 -16.60 -2.81
CA THR A 118 -12.81 -16.08 -4.15
C THR A 118 -12.38 -14.60 -4.22
N ILE A 119 -12.05 -14.13 -5.43
CA ILE A 119 -11.65 -12.73 -5.66
C ILE A 119 -12.73 -11.75 -5.17
N GLY A 120 -14.00 -12.06 -5.45
CA GLY A 120 -15.12 -11.21 -5.00
C GLY A 120 -15.28 -11.18 -3.48
N GLN A 121 -14.99 -12.29 -2.78
CA GLN A 121 -15.00 -12.33 -1.32
C GLN A 121 -13.90 -11.45 -0.74
N GLN A 122 -12.68 -11.55 -1.25
CA GLN A 122 -11.53 -10.79 -0.73
C GLN A 122 -11.70 -9.28 -0.94
N ILE A 123 -12.06 -8.85 -2.15
CA ILE A 123 -12.29 -7.42 -2.42
C ILE A 123 -13.51 -6.92 -1.63
N GLY A 124 -14.61 -7.70 -1.60
CA GLY A 124 -15.82 -7.33 -0.87
C GLY A 124 -15.60 -7.24 0.65
N GLU A 125 -14.76 -8.08 1.22
CA GLU A 125 -14.38 -8.02 2.63
C GLU A 125 -13.56 -6.76 2.93
N ALA A 126 -12.55 -6.46 2.12
CA ALA A 126 -11.76 -5.22 2.25
C ALA A 126 -12.65 -3.97 2.20
N VAL A 127 -13.56 -3.90 1.22
CA VAL A 127 -14.54 -2.82 1.12
C VAL A 127 -15.37 -2.70 2.40
N ARG A 128 -15.95 -3.80 2.88
CA ARG A 128 -16.83 -3.78 4.07
C ARG A 128 -16.10 -3.44 5.35
N ARG A 129 -14.83 -3.82 5.46
CA ARG A 129 -13.99 -3.51 6.63
C ARG A 129 -13.77 -2.00 6.79
N HIS A 130 -13.62 -1.28 5.69
CA HIS A 130 -13.30 0.15 5.68
C HIS A 130 -14.49 1.05 5.35
N THR A 131 -15.62 0.48 4.90
CA THR A 131 -16.84 1.22 4.59
C THR A 131 -18.06 0.54 5.21
N ARG A 132 -19.03 1.34 5.65
CA ARG A 132 -20.29 0.82 6.17
C ARG A 132 -21.25 0.50 5.03
N CYS A 133 -20.99 -0.58 4.26
CA CYS A 133 -21.84 -0.99 3.15
C CYS A 133 -22.38 -2.42 3.33
N SER A 134 -23.47 -2.72 2.64
CA SER A 134 -24.05 -4.06 2.57
C SER A 134 -23.17 -5.02 1.76
N ARG A 135 -23.44 -6.33 1.86
CA ARG A 135 -22.76 -7.34 1.03
C ARG A 135 -23.01 -7.16 -0.46
N ALA A 136 -24.21 -6.72 -0.84
CA ALA A 136 -24.56 -6.46 -2.23
C ALA A 136 -23.75 -5.29 -2.78
N GLU A 137 -23.74 -4.15 -2.10
CA GLU A 137 -22.95 -2.97 -2.49
C GLU A 137 -21.45 -3.27 -2.56
N ALA A 138 -20.90 -4.06 -1.60
CA ALA A 138 -19.49 -4.47 -1.64
C ALA A 138 -19.19 -5.34 -2.88
N ARG A 139 -20.12 -6.22 -3.27
CA ARG A 139 -19.99 -7.04 -4.48
C ARG A 139 -20.01 -6.21 -5.76
N ASP A 140 -20.93 -5.24 -5.84
CA ASP A 140 -21.02 -4.34 -6.99
C ASP A 140 -19.76 -3.47 -7.13
N ARG A 141 -19.22 -2.98 -6.00
CA ARG A 141 -17.94 -2.27 -5.99
C ARG A 141 -16.77 -3.17 -6.41
N ALA A 142 -16.75 -4.41 -5.95
CA ALA A 142 -15.73 -5.38 -6.36
C ALA A 142 -15.78 -5.63 -7.88
N GLN A 143 -16.97 -5.75 -8.47
CA GLN A 143 -17.14 -5.86 -9.91
C GLN A 143 -16.59 -4.62 -10.63
N ALA A 144 -17.02 -3.42 -10.22
CA ALA A 144 -16.58 -2.16 -10.83
C ALA A 144 -15.05 -1.98 -10.78
N LEU A 145 -14.41 -2.38 -9.64
CA LEU A 145 -12.96 -2.35 -9.50
C LEU A 145 -12.26 -3.31 -10.47
N LEU A 146 -12.77 -4.54 -10.63
CA LEU A 146 -12.22 -5.49 -11.61
C LEU A 146 -12.37 -4.98 -13.05
N GLU A 147 -13.48 -4.30 -13.37
CA GLU A 147 -13.69 -3.65 -14.67
C GLU A 147 -12.72 -2.49 -14.87
N GLN A 148 -12.51 -1.66 -13.85
CA GLN A 148 -11.57 -0.53 -13.86
C GLN A 148 -10.15 -0.99 -14.18
N VAL A 149 -9.69 -2.09 -13.57
CA VAL A 149 -8.37 -2.67 -13.83
C VAL A 149 -8.35 -3.59 -15.07
N LYS A 150 -9.43 -3.57 -15.88
CA LYS A 150 -9.52 -4.31 -17.15
C LYS A 150 -9.40 -5.83 -17.01
N VAL A 151 -9.97 -6.42 -15.97
CA VAL A 151 -10.14 -7.87 -15.88
C VAL A 151 -11.29 -8.29 -16.82
N PRO A 152 -11.05 -9.17 -17.81
CA PRO A 152 -12.09 -9.59 -18.74
C PRO A 152 -13.19 -10.38 -18.02
N SER A 153 -14.45 -10.13 -18.38
CA SER A 153 -15.63 -10.79 -17.76
C SER A 153 -15.67 -10.63 -16.24
N ALA A 154 -15.41 -9.45 -15.72
CA ALA A 154 -15.25 -9.14 -14.29
C ALA A 154 -16.35 -9.77 -13.41
N ARG A 155 -17.63 -9.69 -13.84
CA ARG A 155 -18.77 -10.27 -13.11
C ARG A 155 -18.62 -11.77 -12.85
N SER A 156 -18.18 -12.54 -13.85
CA SER A 156 -17.96 -13.99 -13.68
C SER A 156 -16.72 -14.28 -12.83
N ARG A 157 -15.69 -13.41 -12.92
CA ARG A 157 -14.43 -13.57 -12.19
C ARG A 157 -14.53 -13.30 -10.68
N LEU A 158 -15.58 -12.65 -10.22
CA LEU A 158 -15.85 -12.52 -8.79
C LEU A 158 -15.96 -13.89 -8.08
N GLY A 159 -16.46 -14.91 -8.77
CA GLY A 159 -16.59 -16.26 -8.23
C GLY A 159 -15.33 -17.12 -8.35
N ASN A 160 -14.30 -16.66 -9.06
CA ASN A 160 -13.09 -17.43 -9.23
C ASN A 160 -12.16 -17.33 -8.01
N TYR A 161 -11.43 -18.42 -7.76
CA TYR A 161 -10.29 -18.43 -6.85
C TYR A 161 -9.03 -17.92 -7.55
N PRO A 162 -8.00 -17.45 -6.80
CA PRO A 162 -6.77 -16.97 -7.41
C PRO A 162 -6.10 -17.98 -8.36
N HIS A 163 -6.11 -19.27 -8.03
CA HIS A 163 -5.50 -20.33 -8.86
C HIS A 163 -6.22 -20.58 -10.19
N GLU A 164 -7.49 -20.15 -10.33
CA GLU A 164 -8.27 -20.25 -11.57
C GLU A 164 -8.03 -19.07 -12.53
N MET A 165 -7.17 -18.11 -12.14
CA MET A 165 -6.86 -16.91 -12.90
C MET A 165 -5.45 -16.97 -13.49
N SER A 166 -5.26 -16.37 -14.68
CA SER A 166 -3.92 -16.18 -15.24
C SER A 166 -3.07 -15.23 -14.37
N GLY A 167 -1.74 -15.27 -14.53
CA GLY A 167 -0.83 -14.39 -13.78
C GLY A 167 -1.20 -12.91 -13.88
N GLY A 168 -1.42 -12.42 -15.10
CA GLY A 168 -1.83 -11.03 -15.32
C GLY A 168 -3.22 -10.69 -14.76
N MET A 169 -4.16 -11.66 -14.70
CA MET A 169 -5.44 -11.44 -14.06
C MET A 169 -5.31 -11.37 -12.54
N ARG A 170 -4.47 -12.22 -11.93
CA ARG A 170 -4.15 -12.15 -10.49
C ARG A 170 -3.53 -10.82 -10.12
N GLN A 171 -2.57 -10.34 -10.92
CA GLN A 171 -1.96 -9.02 -10.70
C GLN A 171 -2.98 -7.89 -10.75
N ARG A 172 -3.86 -7.89 -11.73
CA ARG A 172 -4.96 -6.90 -11.81
C ARG A 172 -5.94 -7.02 -10.65
N ALA A 173 -6.28 -8.24 -10.21
CA ALA A 173 -7.15 -8.45 -9.05
C ALA A 173 -6.49 -7.95 -7.75
N MET A 174 -5.17 -8.14 -7.58
CA MET A 174 -4.39 -7.57 -6.48
C MET A 174 -4.42 -6.04 -6.50
N ILE A 175 -4.26 -5.42 -7.67
CA ILE A 175 -4.38 -3.96 -7.82
C ILE A 175 -5.80 -3.50 -7.46
N ALA A 176 -6.84 -4.20 -7.93
CA ALA A 176 -8.24 -3.90 -7.56
C ALA A 176 -8.46 -4.00 -6.04
N LEU A 177 -7.88 -5.01 -5.39
CA LEU A 177 -7.93 -5.18 -3.94
C LEU A 177 -7.23 -4.00 -3.23
N ALA A 178 -6.04 -3.60 -3.66
CA ALA A 178 -5.33 -2.46 -3.10
C ALA A 178 -6.12 -1.15 -3.23
N LEU A 179 -6.79 -0.93 -4.35
CA LEU A 179 -7.58 0.28 -4.61
C LEU A 179 -8.99 0.24 -3.99
N SER A 180 -9.41 -0.88 -3.40
CA SER A 180 -10.81 -1.13 -3.02
C SER A 180 -11.38 -0.13 -1.99
N CYS A 181 -10.53 0.43 -1.17
CA CYS A 181 -10.90 1.40 -0.12
C CYS A 181 -10.55 2.85 -0.46
N ASN A 182 -10.20 3.13 -1.72
CA ASN A 182 -9.82 4.44 -2.20
C ASN A 182 -8.70 5.10 -1.36
N PRO A 183 -7.55 4.43 -1.22
CA PRO A 183 -6.45 4.91 -0.40
C PRO A 183 -5.89 6.24 -0.92
N LYS A 184 -5.38 7.08 -0.01
CA LYS A 184 -4.72 8.34 -0.36
C LYS A 184 -3.31 8.10 -0.91
N LEU A 185 -2.61 7.07 -0.41
CA LEU A 185 -1.27 6.68 -0.81
C LEU A 185 -1.26 5.23 -1.29
N VAL A 186 -0.69 4.97 -2.45
CA VAL A 186 -0.46 3.62 -2.98
C VAL A 186 1.04 3.38 -3.08
N LEU A 187 1.51 2.35 -2.40
CA LEU A 187 2.89 1.86 -2.49
C LEU A 187 2.93 0.70 -3.46
N ALA A 188 3.73 0.77 -4.51
CA ALA A 188 3.79 -0.25 -5.55
C ALA A 188 5.22 -0.84 -5.63
N ASP A 189 5.35 -2.12 -5.29
CA ASP A 189 6.62 -2.85 -5.27
C ASP A 189 6.73 -3.68 -6.56
N GLU A 190 7.35 -3.12 -7.60
CA GLU A 190 7.52 -3.71 -8.94
C GLU A 190 6.19 -4.27 -9.50
N PRO A 191 5.14 -3.41 -9.64
CA PRO A 191 3.76 -3.82 -9.91
C PRO A 191 3.53 -4.37 -11.32
#